data_b7da2835a9ac91aa5982ccfa58e51427
#
_entry.id   b7da2835a9ac91aa5982ccfa58e51427
#
_cell.length_a   1.000
_cell.length_b   1.000
_cell.length_c   1.000
_cell.angle_alpha   90.00
_cell.angle_beta   90.00
_cell.angle_gamma   90.00
#
_symmetry.space_group_name_H-M   'P 1'
#
loop_
_entity.id
_entity.type
_entity.pdbx_description
1 polymer ?
#
loop_
_entity_poly.entity_id
_entity_poly.type
_entity_poly.pdbx_seq_one_letter_code
_entity_poly.pdbx_strand_id
1 'polypeptide(L)'
;MTGKKKIVISAAVLICAALVALVCFFGVRYWLENKITFTVKDTLADGNGREATVILLGGQSNASGCSLDEYLARNVSPEKYAEYQNGYDNVYINYLAGANMSQEFVKCATLQGELAGAFGPELGLAEKLNELYPGRTFFIIKCAWGGTNLFSQWLSPSSAGKTGTLYKQFVTFVETSVRYLVSKNYAVEIAGMCWMQGESDSFSVEASTGYGEHLDNLISDVRRKFACCAAEDGIAFVDAYIAANPMFWVYYEAVNQGKREVAALSPLNVLVDTIAAELSCSQEPEGNPDIPHYDSMSQIKLGHLFAEHLAPFLG
;
A
#
# COMPACT_ATOMS: atom_id res chain seq x y z
N MET A 1 31.25 -7.00 -45.07
CA MET A 1 29.77 -7.15 -44.96
C MET A 1 29.12 -5.85 -45.33
N THR A 2 28.31 -5.84 -46.35
CA THR A 2 27.69 -4.64 -46.92
C THR A 2 26.66 -4.04 -45.97
N GLY A 3 26.50 -2.71 -45.98
CA GLY A 3 25.61 -1.96 -45.07
C GLY A 3 24.18 -2.51 -45.00
N LYS A 4 23.67 -3.12 -46.08
CA LYS A 4 22.35 -3.80 -46.09
C LYS A 4 22.26 -4.99 -45.11
N LYS A 5 23.31 -5.79 -44.89
CA LYS A 5 23.32 -6.87 -43.91
C LYS A 5 23.31 -6.35 -42.43
N LYS A 6 23.98 -5.23 -42.17
CA LYS A 6 23.94 -4.59 -40.82
C LYS A 6 22.56 -4.02 -40.51
N ILE A 7 21.88 -3.40 -41.50
CA ILE A 7 20.50 -2.88 -41.29
C ILE A 7 19.50 -4.00 -41.03
N VAL A 8 19.60 -5.11 -41.77
CA VAL A 8 18.71 -6.28 -41.58
C VAL A 8 18.93 -6.92 -40.22
N ILE A 9 20.19 -7.05 -39.78
CA ILE A 9 20.50 -7.59 -38.44
C ILE A 9 19.97 -6.66 -37.33
N SER A 10 20.12 -5.35 -37.48
CA SER A 10 19.58 -4.39 -36.51
C SER A 10 18.05 -4.40 -36.46
N ALA A 11 17.37 -4.50 -37.61
CA ALA A 11 15.92 -4.61 -37.65
C ALA A 11 15.42 -5.94 -37.02
N ALA A 12 16.11 -7.04 -37.28
CA ALA A 12 15.77 -8.33 -36.67
C ALA A 12 15.94 -8.31 -35.13
N VAL A 13 17.01 -7.69 -34.62
CA VAL A 13 17.24 -7.52 -33.19
C VAL A 13 16.16 -6.66 -32.54
N LEU A 14 15.75 -5.56 -33.18
CA LEU A 14 14.66 -4.70 -32.72
C LEU A 14 13.31 -5.44 -32.70
N ILE A 15 13.02 -6.22 -33.73
CA ILE A 15 11.80 -7.04 -33.79
C ILE A 15 11.81 -8.11 -32.69
N CYS A 16 12.94 -8.78 -32.47
CA CYS A 16 13.08 -9.75 -31.38
C CYS A 16 12.92 -9.10 -30.01
N ALA A 17 13.51 -7.91 -29.78
CA ALA A 17 13.35 -7.17 -28.54
C ALA A 17 11.88 -6.75 -28.31
N ALA A 18 11.20 -6.28 -29.34
CA ALA A 18 9.78 -5.93 -29.28
C ALA A 18 8.89 -7.17 -29.00
N LEU A 19 9.19 -8.32 -29.61
CA LEU A 19 8.47 -9.56 -29.35
C LEU A 19 8.71 -10.08 -27.92
N VAL A 20 9.93 -10.00 -27.41
CA VAL A 20 10.24 -10.34 -26.02
C VAL A 20 9.51 -9.40 -25.05
N ALA A 21 9.50 -8.09 -25.33
CA ALA A 21 8.76 -7.13 -24.52
C ALA A 21 7.24 -7.41 -24.53
N LEU A 22 6.67 -7.75 -25.69
CA LEU A 22 5.27 -8.16 -25.83
C LEU A 22 4.97 -9.45 -25.06
N VAL A 23 5.83 -10.46 -25.18
CA VAL A 23 5.66 -11.74 -24.44
C VAL A 23 5.78 -11.51 -22.93
N CYS A 24 6.73 -10.70 -22.49
CA CYS A 24 6.83 -10.29 -21.08
C CYS A 24 5.58 -9.53 -20.62
N PHE A 25 5.13 -8.54 -21.40
CA PHE A 25 3.92 -7.77 -21.10
C PHE A 25 2.65 -8.66 -21.04
N PHE A 26 2.44 -9.51 -22.03
CA PHE A 26 1.30 -10.44 -22.02
C PHE A 26 1.47 -11.55 -20.99
N GLY A 27 2.68 -12.00 -20.70
CA GLY A 27 2.97 -12.96 -19.66
C GLY A 27 2.68 -12.41 -18.27
N VAL A 28 3.13 -11.18 -17.98
CA VAL A 28 2.83 -10.47 -16.72
C VAL A 28 1.33 -10.18 -16.61
N ARG A 29 0.70 -9.72 -17.69
CA ARG A 29 -0.75 -9.50 -17.73
C ARG A 29 -1.53 -10.80 -17.51
N TYR A 30 -1.17 -11.89 -18.17
CA TYR A 30 -1.76 -13.21 -17.98
C TYR A 30 -1.59 -13.72 -16.55
N TRP A 31 -0.40 -13.50 -15.94
CA TRP A 31 -0.12 -13.85 -14.55
C TRP A 31 -0.97 -13.03 -13.58
N LEU A 32 -1.14 -11.74 -13.82
CA LEU A 32 -2.01 -10.85 -13.01
C LEU A 32 -3.52 -11.17 -13.19
N GLU A 33 -3.94 -11.63 -14.37
CA GLU A 33 -5.35 -11.93 -14.69
C GLU A 33 -5.79 -13.34 -14.27
N ASN A 34 -4.86 -14.30 -14.14
CA ASN A 34 -5.17 -15.67 -13.72
C ASN A 34 -5.05 -15.81 -12.20
N LYS A 35 -6.15 -16.22 -11.59
CA LYS A 35 -6.38 -16.54 -10.17
C LYS A 35 -5.09 -16.75 -9.38
N ILE A 36 -4.54 -15.66 -8.83
CA ILE A 36 -3.50 -15.77 -7.84
C ILE A 36 -4.17 -16.34 -6.60
N THR A 37 -3.82 -17.55 -6.23
CA THR A 37 -4.21 -18.13 -4.95
C THR A 37 -3.15 -17.76 -3.94
N PHE A 38 -3.53 -17.03 -2.91
CA PHE A 38 -2.68 -16.79 -1.77
C PHE A 38 -2.84 -17.91 -0.76
N THR A 39 -1.74 -18.24 -0.09
CA THR A 39 -1.72 -19.15 1.05
C THR A 39 -1.04 -18.43 2.20
N VAL A 40 -1.53 -18.67 3.42
CA VAL A 40 -0.89 -18.20 4.65
C VAL A 40 -0.35 -19.42 5.36
N LYS A 41 0.96 -19.44 5.63
CA LYS A 41 1.61 -20.50 6.38
C LYS A 41 1.11 -20.49 7.82
N ASP A 42 0.98 -21.66 8.41
CA ASP A 42 0.46 -21.84 9.78
C ASP A 42 1.55 -21.59 10.83
N THR A 43 1.75 -20.33 11.16
CA THR A 43 2.78 -19.88 12.12
C THR A 43 2.22 -19.25 13.38
N LEU A 44 0.95 -18.80 13.38
CA LEU A 44 0.34 -18.22 14.56
C LEU A 44 -0.17 -19.31 15.52
N ALA A 45 -0.03 -19.05 16.83
CA ALA A 45 -0.70 -19.82 17.86
C ALA A 45 -2.23 -19.67 17.75
N ASP A 46 -2.96 -20.58 18.41
CA ASP A 46 -4.42 -20.49 18.53
C ASP A 46 -4.82 -19.18 19.24
N GLY A 47 -5.76 -18.47 18.65
CA GLY A 47 -6.27 -17.20 19.18
C GLY A 47 -7.09 -17.38 20.47
N ASN A 48 -7.68 -18.56 20.70
CA ASN A 48 -8.53 -18.84 21.85
C ASN A 48 -9.67 -17.81 22.03
N GLY A 49 -10.25 -17.33 20.95
CA GLY A 49 -11.30 -16.33 20.95
C GLY A 49 -10.84 -14.90 21.20
N ARG A 50 -9.52 -14.63 21.24
CA ARG A 50 -8.99 -13.27 21.39
C ARG A 50 -9.36 -12.41 20.19
N GLU A 51 -9.60 -11.15 20.45
CA GLU A 51 -9.83 -10.16 19.40
C GLU A 51 -8.61 -10.02 18.48
N ALA A 52 -8.89 -9.89 17.19
CA ALA A 52 -7.93 -9.55 16.16
C ALA A 52 -8.39 -8.26 15.46
N THR A 53 -7.90 -7.12 15.92
CA THR A 53 -8.11 -5.84 15.25
C THR A 53 -7.28 -5.81 13.98
N VAL A 54 -7.94 -5.83 12.83
CA VAL A 54 -7.29 -5.84 11.52
C VAL A 54 -7.29 -4.44 10.93
N ILE A 55 -6.13 -4.00 10.45
CA ILE A 55 -5.95 -2.77 9.68
C ILE A 55 -5.47 -3.15 8.29
N LEU A 56 -6.20 -2.71 7.27
CA LEU A 56 -5.80 -2.88 5.88
C LEU A 56 -4.85 -1.74 5.48
N LEU A 57 -3.84 -2.05 4.67
CA LEU A 57 -2.93 -1.04 4.11
C LEU A 57 -2.79 -1.28 2.61
N GLY A 58 -3.19 -0.31 1.81
CA GLY A 58 -3.16 -0.40 0.35
C GLY A 58 -2.63 0.86 -0.31
N GLY A 59 -2.34 0.76 -1.60
CA GLY A 59 -1.87 1.89 -2.39
C GLY A 59 -0.75 1.55 -3.35
N GLN A 60 0.10 2.56 -3.64
CA GLN A 60 1.24 2.38 -4.54
C GLN A 60 2.59 2.44 -3.79
N SER A 61 3.68 2.93 -4.40
CA SER A 61 5.04 2.83 -3.88
C SER A 61 5.23 3.40 -2.47
N ASN A 62 4.60 4.52 -2.13
CA ASN A 62 4.65 5.08 -0.78
C ASN A 62 3.81 4.29 0.25
N ALA A 63 2.94 3.37 -0.19
CA ALA A 63 2.29 2.38 0.66
C ALA A 63 3.04 1.05 0.66
N SER A 64 3.58 0.62 -0.50
CA SER A 64 4.30 -0.64 -0.62
C SER A 64 5.67 -0.61 0.07
N GLY A 65 6.28 0.58 0.18
CA GLY A 65 7.53 0.80 0.89
C GLY A 65 8.76 0.77 -0.02
N CYS A 66 9.24 1.97 -0.32
CA CYS A 66 10.44 2.21 -1.13
C CYS A 66 11.51 2.99 -0.38
N SER A 67 11.27 3.39 0.88
CA SER A 67 12.27 4.09 1.71
C SER A 67 13.32 3.11 2.22
N LEU A 68 14.59 3.44 2.03
CA LEU A 68 15.68 2.51 2.34
C LEU A 68 16.00 2.49 3.84
N ASP A 69 16.10 1.29 4.38
CA ASP A 69 16.41 1.01 5.79
C ASP A 69 17.76 1.57 6.23
N GLU A 70 18.74 1.65 5.32
CA GLU A 70 20.04 2.22 5.62
C GLU A 70 19.98 3.73 6.01
N TYR A 71 19.01 4.48 5.48
CA TYR A 71 18.80 5.87 5.88
C TYR A 71 18.08 5.97 7.21
N LEU A 72 17.09 5.10 7.46
CA LEU A 72 16.46 4.99 8.77
C LEU A 72 17.50 4.74 9.86
N ALA A 73 18.43 3.80 9.63
CA ALA A 73 19.51 3.48 10.56
C ALA A 73 20.43 4.69 10.87
N ARG A 74 20.56 5.64 9.95
CA ARG A 74 21.38 6.86 10.14
C ARG A 74 20.61 7.97 10.86
N ASN A 75 19.28 7.95 10.79
CA ASN A 75 18.43 9.04 11.28
C ASN A 75 17.85 8.78 12.69
N VAL A 76 18.07 7.60 13.25
CA VAL A 76 17.58 7.22 14.58
C VAL A 76 18.72 6.71 15.47
N SER A 77 18.50 6.60 16.79
CA SER A 77 19.51 6.00 17.68
C SER A 77 19.67 4.50 17.39
N PRO A 78 20.83 3.91 17.71
CA PRO A 78 21.04 2.46 17.57
C PRO A 78 20.00 1.62 18.31
N GLU A 79 19.54 2.08 19.49
CA GLU A 79 18.52 1.41 20.28
C GLU A 79 17.15 1.44 19.57
N LYS A 80 16.77 2.59 19.01
CA LYS A 80 15.53 2.73 18.24
C LYS A 80 15.59 1.92 16.95
N TYR A 81 16.71 1.89 16.27
CA TYR A 81 16.89 1.07 15.09
C TYR A 81 16.77 -0.42 15.41
N ALA A 82 17.38 -0.87 16.52
CA ALA A 82 17.21 -2.26 16.97
C ALA A 82 15.74 -2.61 17.31
N GLU A 83 14.96 -1.66 17.85
CA GLU A 83 13.52 -1.83 18.06
C GLU A 83 12.80 -2.06 16.72
N TYR A 84 13.07 -1.25 15.70
CA TYR A 84 12.50 -1.41 14.36
C TYR A 84 12.89 -2.73 13.69
N GLN A 85 14.11 -3.21 13.92
CA GLN A 85 14.56 -4.51 13.40
C GLN A 85 13.87 -5.70 14.10
N ASN A 86 13.64 -5.60 15.41
CA ASN A 86 12.98 -6.65 16.19
C ASN A 86 11.46 -6.66 16.02
N GLY A 87 10.88 -5.53 15.62
CA GLY A 87 9.43 -5.33 15.52
C GLY A 87 8.72 -5.36 16.86
N TYR A 88 7.41 -5.21 16.83
CA TYR A 88 6.55 -5.08 17.99
C TYR A 88 5.82 -6.40 18.29
N ASP A 89 5.82 -6.83 19.55
CA ASP A 89 5.24 -8.14 19.96
C ASP A 89 3.72 -8.23 19.79
N ASN A 90 3.06 -7.07 19.73
CA ASN A 90 1.62 -6.96 19.61
C ASN A 90 1.13 -6.53 18.22
N VAL A 91 2.02 -6.31 17.24
CA VAL A 91 1.64 -5.92 15.88
C VAL A 91 2.21 -6.89 14.84
N TYR A 92 1.32 -7.63 14.22
CA TYR A 92 1.65 -8.61 13.18
C TYR A 92 1.28 -8.06 11.80
N ILE A 93 2.01 -8.49 10.78
CA ILE A 93 1.73 -8.13 9.39
C ILE A 93 1.78 -9.35 8.48
N ASN A 94 0.81 -9.47 7.58
CA ASN A 94 0.91 -10.26 6.35
C ASN A 94 0.94 -9.28 5.18
N TYR A 95 1.98 -9.32 4.37
CA TYR A 95 2.18 -8.33 3.32
C TYR A 95 2.41 -8.92 1.94
N LEU A 96 1.93 -8.18 0.96
CA LEU A 96 2.21 -8.27 -0.46
C LEU A 96 2.59 -6.85 -0.93
N ALA A 97 3.89 -6.60 -1.04
CA ALA A 97 4.48 -5.33 -1.44
C ALA A 97 5.20 -5.53 -2.78
N GLY A 98 4.55 -5.17 -3.90
CA GLY A 98 5.02 -5.56 -5.21
C GLY A 98 5.17 -7.09 -5.33
N ALA A 99 6.35 -7.55 -5.68
CA ALA A 99 6.66 -8.99 -5.73
C ALA A 99 7.11 -9.59 -4.40
N ASN A 100 7.38 -8.76 -3.38
CA ASN A 100 7.81 -9.20 -2.06
C ASN A 100 6.58 -9.56 -1.20
N MET A 101 6.60 -10.72 -0.56
CA MET A 101 5.49 -11.18 0.28
C MET A 101 5.95 -12.05 1.44
N SER A 102 5.29 -11.92 2.59
CA SER A 102 5.59 -12.73 3.78
C SER A 102 5.05 -14.15 3.69
N GLN A 103 3.90 -14.35 3.08
CA GLN A 103 3.13 -15.62 3.06
C GLN A 103 2.75 -16.14 4.45
N GLU A 104 2.84 -15.31 5.48
CA GLU A 104 2.52 -15.62 6.87
C GLU A 104 2.36 -14.32 7.65
N PHE A 105 1.76 -14.38 8.85
CA PHE A 105 1.80 -13.24 9.77
C PHE A 105 3.11 -13.27 10.55
N VAL A 106 3.92 -12.24 10.35
CA VAL A 106 5.19 -11.99 11.06
C VAL A 106 5.06 -10.74 11.92
N LYS A 107 5.96 -10.50 12.85
CA LYS A 107 6.04 -9.20 13.54
C LYS A 107 6.24 -8.09 12.50
N CYS A 108 5.54 -6.97 12.69
CA CYS A 108 5.77 -5.80 11.87
C CYS A 108 7.12 -5.18 12.25
N ALA A 109 8.05 -5.20 11.32
CA ALA A 109 9.45 -4.78 11.50
C ALA A 109 9.92 -4.06 10.24
N THR A 110 11.14 -3.57 10.22
CA THR A 110 11.74 -3.01 9.00
C THR A 110 11.95 -4.08 7.91
N LEU A 111 12.36 -3.70 6.70
CA LEU A 111 12.62 -4.56 5.53
C LEU A 111 11.37 -5.26 4.93
N GLN A 112 10.18 -4.78 5.22
CA GLN A 112 8.92 -5.33 4.71
C GLN A 112 8.33 -4.50 3.55
N GLY A 113 9.20 -3.78 2.84
CA GLY A 113 8.87 -2.97 1.66
C GLY A 113 8.94 -3.71 0.34
N GLU A 114 8.66 -2.99 -0.75
CA GLU A 114 8.67 -3.51 -2.13
C GLU A 114 10.09 -3.72 -2.65
N LEU A 115 10.98 -2.78 -2.38
CA LEU A 115 12.38 -2.86 -2.78
C LEU A 115 13.20 -3.64 -1.75
N ALA A 116 14.25 -4.30 -2.21
CA ALA A 116 15.21 -4.95 -1.32
C ALA A 116 15.85 -3.91 -0.38
N GLY A 117 15.82 -4.16 0.91
CA GLY A 117 16.35 -3.23 1.91
C GLY A 117 15.45 -2.04 2.20
N ALA A 118 14.17 -2.08 1.80
CA ALA A 118 13.23 -1.00 2.03
C ALA A 118 12.11 -1.36 3.01
N PHE A 119 11.42 -0.33 3.49
CA PHE A 119 10.24 -0.40 4.33
C PHE A 119 9.21 0.65 3.90
N GLY A 120 8.01 0.55 4.44
CA GLY A 120 6.90 1.48 4.17
C GLY A 120 6.27 2.02 5.45
N PRO A 121 5.08 2.63 5.35
CA PRO A 121 4.39 3.25 6.49
C PRO A 121 3.93 2.24 7.54
N GLU A 122 3.91 0.94 7.23
CA GLU A 122 3.58 -0.12 8.19
C GLU A 122 4.45 -0.06 9.45
N LEU A 123 5.73 0.33 9.32
CA LEU A 123 6.65 0.37 10.44
C LEU A 123 6.27 1.48 11.45
N GLY A 124 6.03 2.70 10.97
CA GLY A 124 5.54 3.78 11.82
C GLY A 124 4.11 3.53 12.34
N LEU A 125 3.25 2.92 11.52
CA LEU A 125 1.92 2.49 11.95
C LEU A 125 2.00 1.51 13.13
N ALA A 126 2.87 0.50 13.04
CA ALA A 126 3.06 -0.47 14.11
C ALA A 126 3.64 0.15 15.38
N GLU A 127 4.62 1.04 15.25
CA GLU A 127 5.20 1.80 16.36
C GLU A 127 4.12 2.55 17.13
N LYS A 128 3.33 3.37 16.41
CA LYS A 128 2.32 4.22 17.04
C LYS A 128 1.16 3.41 17.62
N LEU A 129 0.74 2.32 16.99
CA LEU A 129 -0.26 1.42 17.54
C LEU A 129 0.22 0.75 18.84
N ASN A 130 1.48 0.31 18.89
CA ASN A 130 2.08 -0.23 20.10
C ASN A 130 2.16 0.80 21.23
N GLU A 131 2.47 2.06 20.88
CA GLU A 131 2.51 3.17 21.84
C GLU A 131 1.12 3.51 22.40
N LEU A 132 0.12 3.66 21.52
CA LEU A 132 -1.24 4.07 21.93
C LEU A 132 -2.02 2.96 22.62
N TYR A 133 -1.77 1.70 22.27
CA TYR A 133 -2.54 0.55 22.74
C TYR A 133 -1.62 -0.58 23.22
N PRO A 134 -0.81 -0.36 24.27
CA PRO A 134 0.07 -1.40 24.79
C PRO A 134 -0.72 -2.61 25.26
N GLY A 135 -0.42 -3.79 24.73
CA GLY A 135 -1.10 -5.04 25.08
C GLY A 135 -2.32 -5.40 24.22
N ARG A 136 -2.82 -4.53 23.34
CA ARG A 136 -3.80 -4.88 22.31
C ARG A 136 -3.08 -5.44 21.07
N THR A 137 -3.60 -6.53 20.53
CA THR A 137 -3.00 -7.17 19.35
C THR A 137 -3.61 -6.62 18.06
N PHE A 138 -2.75 -6.20 17.14
CA PHE A 138 -3.13 -5.72 15.81
C PHE A 138 -2.59 -6.63 14.71
N PHE A 139 -3.36 -6.74 13.63
CA PHE A 139 -2.98 -7.46 12.42
C PHE A 139 -3.07 -6.52 11.21
N ILE A 140 -1.93 -6.17 10.64
CA ILE A 140 -1.86 -5.40 9.39
C ILE A 140 -1.94 -6.37 8.22
N ILE A 141 -2.85 -6.13 7.28
CA ILE A 141 -2.90 -6.84 5.99
C ILE A 141 -2.55 -5.81 4.92
N LYS A 142 -1.32 -5.88 4.43
CA LYS A 142 -0.76 -4.93 3.47
C LYS A 142 -0.77 -5.53 2.07
N CYS A 143 -1.43 -4.84 1.12
CA CYS A 143 -1.37 -5.17 -0.30
C CYS A 143 -1.20 -3.88 -1.11
N ALA A 144 0.00 -3.66 -1.66
CA ALA A 144 0.35 -2.44 -2.35
C ALA A 144 1.36 -2.70 -3.48
N TRP A 145 1.31 -1.88 -4.55
CA TRP A 145 2.14 -2.04 -5.76
C TRP A 145 2.62 -0.70 -6.28
N GLY A 146 3.93 -0.52 -6.42
CA GLY A 146 4.54 0.67 -6.96
C GLY A 146 4.14 0.99 -8.39
N GLY A 147 4.05 2.29 -8.73
CA GLY A 147 3.76 2.76 -10.07
C GLY A 147 2.36 2.44 -10.60
N THR A 148 1.36 2.24 -9.73
CA THR A 148 0.01 1.80 -10.11
C THR A 148 -1.03 2.89 -9.95
N ASN A 149 -2.10 2.85 -10.76
CA ASN A 149 -3.16 3.84 -10.80
C ASN A 149 -4.52 3.28 -10.38
N LEU A 150 -5.36 4.16 -9.84
CA LEU A 150 -6.75 3.87 -9.48
C LEU A 150 -7.63 3.78 -10.71
N PHE A 151 -7.33 4.57 -11.74
CA PHE A 151 -8.10 4.68 -12.98
C PHE A 151 -8.33 3.34 -13.70
N SER A 152 -7.41 2.37 -13.56
CA SER A 152 -7.54 1.08 -14.25
C SER A 152 -7.12 -0.12 -13.41
N GLN A 153 -5.97 -0.05 -12.72
CA GLN A 153 -5.39 -1.23 -12.05
C GLN A 153 -6.08 -1.52 -10.72
N TRP A 154 -6.45 -0.48 -9.98
CA TRP A 154 -7.21 -0.57 -8.73
C TRP A 154 -8.71 -0.34 -8.91
N LEU A 155 -9.18 -0.16 -10.14
CA LEU A 155 -10.58 0.15 -10.45
C LEU A 155 -11.53 -0.87 -9.82
N SER A 156 -12.43 -0.41 -8.96
CA SER A 156 -13.34 -1.26 -8.21
C SER A 156 -14.63 -1.59 -9.02
N PRO A 157 -15.40 -2.60 -8.64
CA PRO A 157 -16.56 -3.05 -9.42
C PRO A 157 -17.65 -2.00 -9.65
N SER A 158 -17.83 -1.04 -8.73
CA SER A 158 -18.82 0.03 -8.85
C SER A 158 -18.42 1.12 -9.84
N SER A 159 -17.14 1.22 -10.18
CA SER A 159 -16.66 2.14 -11.21
C SER A 159 -17.00 1.65 -12.61
N ALA A 160 -17.25 2.58 -13.54
CA ALA A 160 -17.45 2.22 -14.93
C ALA A 160 -16.19 1.58 -15.52
N GLY A 161 -16.35 0.44 -16.22
CA GLY A 161 -15.26 -0.26 -16.86
C GLY A 161 -15.00 -1.66 -16.33
N LYS A 162 -13.81 -2.20 -16.64
CA LYS A 162 -13.40 -3.54 -16.20
C LYS A 162 -12.70 -3.45 -14.85
N THR A 163 -13.22 -4.17 -13.87
CA THR A 163 -12.59 -4.27 -12.54
C THR A 163 -11.10 -4.57 -12.64
N GLY A 164 -10.31 -3.74 -11.98
CA GLY A 164 -8.86 -3.79 -11.98
C GLY A 164 -8.28 -5.07 -11.39
N THR A 165 -7.13 -5.45 -11.89
CA THR A 165 -6.45 -6.68 -11.44
C THR A 165 -5.93 -6.56 -10.01
N LEU A 166 -5.46 -5.38 -9.61
CA LEU A 166 -4.97 -5.13 -8.25
C LEU A 166 -6.11 -5.08 -7.22
N TYR A 167 -7.27 -4.54 -7.58
CA TYR A 167 -8.45 -4.64 -6.71
C TYR A 167 -8.81 -6.12 -6.44
N LYS A 168 -8.85 -6.96 -7.48
CA LYS A 168 -9.13 -8.40 -7.32
C LYS A 168 -8.07 -9.10 -6.46
N GLN A 169 -6.81 -8.76 -6.67
CA GLN A 169 -5.68 -9.29 -5.92
C GLN A 169 -5.78 -8.89 -4.45
N PHE A 170 -6.02 -7.61 -4.17
CA PHE A 170 -6.24 -7.08 -2.83
C PHE A 170 -7.37 -7.82 -2.11
N VAL A 171 -8.53 -7.91 -2.73
CA VAL A 171 -9.68 -8.62 -2.14
C VAL A 171 -9.33 -10.07 -1.82
N THR A 172 -8.69 -10.79 -2.76
CA THR A 172 -8.33 -12.20 -2.55
C THR A 172 -7.29 -12.35 -1.43
N PHE A 173 -6.32 -11.45 -1.35
CA PHE A 173 -5.28 -11.46 -0.33
C PHE A 173 -5.85 -11.20 1.06
N VAL A 174 -6.72 -10.18 1.19
CA VAL A 174 -7.41 -9.85 2.44
C VAL A 174 -8.31 -11.01 2.88
N GLU A 175 -9.15 -11.56 1.98
CA GLU A 175 -10.01 -12.70 2.31
C GLU A 175 -9.22 -13.93 2.78
N THR A 176 -8.07 -14.19 2.16
CA THR A 176 -7.22 -15.32 2.54
C THR A 176 -6.61 -15.10 3.92
N SER A 177 -6.13 -13.90 4.20
CA SER A 177 -5.57 -13.53 5.50
C SER A 177 -6.60 -13.56 6.62
N VAL A 178 -7.79 -13.00 6.39
CA VAL A 178 -8.91 -13.02 7.35
C VAL A 178 -9.38 -14.46 7.64
N ARG A 179 -9.56 -15.29 6.60
CA ARG A 179 -9.94 -16.70 6.79
C ARG A 179 -8.89 -17.46 7.59
N TYR A 180 -7.62 -17.18 7.41
CA TYR A 180 -6.56 -17.77 8.22
C TYR A 180 -6.70 -17.37 9.69
N LEU A 181 -6.86 -16.08 10.01
CA LEU A 181 -7.06 -15.62 11.39
C LEU A 181 -8.29 -16.28 12.05
N VAL A 182 -9.42 -16.35 11.34
CA VAL A 182 -10.63 -17.04 11.79
C VAL A 182 -10.35 -18.54 12.04
N SER A 183 -9.59 -19.20 11.16
CA SER A 183 -9.22 -20.61 11.31
C SER A 183 -8.31 -20.86 12.52
N LYS A 184 -7.64 -19.83 13.00
CA LYS A 184 -6.82 -19.81 14.22
C LYS A 184 -7.61 -19.38 15.47
N ASN A 185 -8.95 -19.39 15.40
CA ASN A 185 -9.85 -19.02 16.50
C ASN A 185 -9.68 -17.57 17.00
N TYR A 186 -9.32 -16.62 16.13
CA TYR A 186 -9.39 -15.20 16.44
C TYR A 186 -10.80 -14.66 16.16
N ALA A 187 -11.29 -13.75 17.01
CA ALA A 187 -12.45 -12.91 16.73
C ALA A 187 -11.98 -11.72 15.87
N VAL A 188 -12.16 -11.82 14.55
CA VAL A 188 -11.60 -10.86 13.59
C VAL A 188 -12.53 -9.69 13.38
N GLU A 189 -11.98 -8.48 13.51
CA GLU A 189 -12.66 -7.22 13.22
C GLU A 189 -11.75 -6.33 12.34
N ILE A 190 -12.24 -5.92 11.17
CA ILE A 190 -11.56 -4.94 10.31
C ILE A 190 -11.99 -3.54 10.74
N ALA A 191 -11.11 -2.85 11.46
CA ALA A 191 -11.38 -1.52 12.01
C ALA A 191 -11.16 -0.40 11.00
N GLY A 192 -10.19 -0.56 10.09
CA GLY A 192 -9.92 0.48 9.11
C GLY A 192 -9.00 0.06 7.97
N MET A 193 -8.90 0.97 6.99
CA MET A 193 -7.99 0.85 5.86
C MET A 193 -7.21 2.15 5.69
N CYS A 194 -5.89 2.04 5.64
CA CYS A 194 -4.97 3.12 5.25
C CYS A 194 -4.71 3.05 3.74
N TRP A 195 -4.71 4.21 3.09
CA TRP A 195 -4.53 4.31 1.65
C TRP A 195 -3.50 5.39 1.30
N MET A 196 -2.48 5.03 0.52
CA MET A 196 -1.50 5.97 -0.02
C MET A 196 -1.27 5.68 -1.50
N GLN A 197 -1.93 6.45 -2.37
CA GLN A 197 -1.92 6.27 -3.81
C GLN A 197 -2.44 7.56 -4.49
N GLY A 198 -2.16 7.74 -5.76
CA GLY A 198 -2.67 8.84 -6.58
C GLY A 198 -1.59 9.47 -7.46
N GLU A 199 -0.33 9.21 -7.15
CA GLU A 199 0.81 9.77 -7.89
C GLU A 199 0.76 9.33 -9.37
N SER A 200 0.46 8.06 -9.65
CA SER A 200 0.36 7.57 -11.04
C SER A 200 -0.86 8.12 -11.78
N ASP A 201 -1.95 8.43 -11.07
CA ASP A 201 -3.13 9.07 -11.67
C ASP A 201 -2.88 10.55 -12.01
N SER A 202 -1.94 11.19 -11.32
CA SER A 202 -1.58 12.60 -11.55
C SER A 202 -0.85 12.87 -12.87
N PHE A 203 -0.49 11.84 -13.65
CA PHE A 203 0.11 12.02 -14.97
C PHE A 203 -0.91 12.25 -16.09
N SER A 204 -2.19 12.00 -15.87
CA SER A 204 -3.27 12.11 -16.85
C SER A 204 -4.37 13.04 -16.35
N VAL A 205 -4.84 13.93 -17.21
CA VAL A 205 -6.01 14.79 -16.91
C VAL A 205 -7.22 13.94 -16.60
N GLU A 206 -7.49 12.91 -17.40
CA GLU A 206 -8.65 12.03 -17.24
C GLU A 206 -8.59 11.27 -15.92
N ALA A 207 -7.44 10.65 -15.61
CA ALA A 207 -7.28 9.89 -14.37
C ALA A 207 -7.34 10.79 -13.13
N SER A 208 -6.71 11.98 -13.17
CA SER A 208 -6.68 12.89 -12.03
C SER A 208 -8.04 13.53 -11.75
N THR A 209 -8.80 13.91 -12.77
CA THR A 209 -10.14 14.50 -12.60
C THR A 209 -11.20 13.49 -12.20
N GLY A 210 -11.07 12.22 -12.63
CA GLY A 210 -11.94 11.11 -12.21
C GLY A 210 -11.57 10.45 -10.89
N TYR A 211 -10.45 10.88 -10.28
CA TYR A 211 -9.88 10.20 -9.09
C TYR A 211 -10.85 10.11 -7.92
N GLY A 212 -11.54 11.20 -7.60
CA GLY A 212 -12.49 11.24 -6.48
C GLY A 212 -13.64 10.24 -6.65
N GLU A 213 -14.24 10.14 -7.85
CA GLU A 213 -15.30 9.17 -8.13
C GLU A 213 -14.80 7.73 -7.96
N HIS A 214 -13.63 7.42 -8.51
CA HIS A 214 -13.06 6.08 -8.40
C HIS A 214 -12.68 5.72 -6.97
N LEU A 215 -12.22 6.70 -6.18
CA LEU A 215 -11.87 6.51 -4.77
C LEU A 215 -13.12 6.24 -3.92
N ASP A 216 -14.19 6.99 -4.11
CA ASP A 216 -15.47 6.76 -3.40
C ASP A 216 -16.05 5.37 -3.72
N ASN A 217 -15.99 4.97 -4.99
CA ASN A 217 -16.40 3.65 -5.43
C ASN A 217 -15.52 2.55 -4.79
N LEU A 218 -14.19 2.75 -4.73
CA LEU A 218 -13.26 1.82 -4.06
C LEU A 218 -13.63 1.64 -2.59
N ILE A 219 -13.83 2.73 -1.86
CA ILE A 219 -14.19 2.72 -0.44
C ILE A 219 -15.52 1.98 -0.22
N SER A 220 -16.53 2.30 -1.03
CA SER A 220 -17.84 1.67 -0.96
C SER A 220 -17.78 0.16 -1.23
N ASP A 221 -16.97 -0.25 -2.22
CA ASP A 221 -16.80 -1.65 -2.59
C ASP A 221 -16.02 -2.43 -1.54
N VAL A 222 -14.99 -1.84 -0.92
CA VAL A 222 -14.24 -2.44 0.20
C VAL A 222 -15.15 -2.63 1.40
N ARG A 223 -15.90 -1.61 1.80
CA ARG A 223 -16.86 -1.67 2.91
C ARG A 223 -17.93 -2.74 2.69
N ARG A 224 -18.51 -2.79 1.51
CA ARG A 224 -19.51 -3.79 1.15
C ARG A 224 -18.91 -5.20 1.15
N LYS A 225 -17.70 -5.36 0.60
CA LYS A 225 -17.04 -6.66 0.48
C LYS A 225 -16.70 -7.28 1.82
N PHE A 226 -16.29 -6.47 2.78
CA PHE A 226 -15.85 -6.92 4.10
C PHE A 226 -16.83 -6.61 5.23
N ALA A 227 -18.08 -6.30 4.90
CA ALA A 227 -19.13 -5.95 5.87
C ALA A 227 -19.34 -7.00 6.98
N CYS A 228 -19.12 -8.28 6.68
CA CYS A 228 -19.28 -9.36 7.67
C CYS A 228 -18.17 -9.39 8.75
N CYS A 229 -17.08 -8.69 8.54
CA CYS A 229 -15.93 -8.63 9.43
C CYS A 229 -15.60 -7.18 9.81
N ALA A 230 -16.47 -6.23 9.50
CA ALA A 230 -16.28 -4.82 9.83
C ALA A 230 -16.50 -4.59 11.35
N ALA A 231 -15.82 -3.58 11.88
CA ALA A 231 -16.12 -3.03 13.20
C ALA A 231 -17.60 -2.55 13.28
N GLU A 232 -18.14 -2.42 14.49
CA GLU A 232 -19.54 -2.04 14.71
C GLU A 232 -19.92 -0.74 13.99
N ASP A 233 -19.04 0.27 14.05
CA ASP A 233 -19.20 1.55 13.38
C ASP A 233 -18.87 1.52 11.87
N GLY A 234 -18.37 0.39 11.36
CA GLY A 234 -17.92 0.20 9.98
C GLY A 234 -16.40 0.27 9.82
N ILE A 235 -15.91 0.22 8.58
CA ILE A 235 -14.48 0.29 8.26
C ILE A 235 -14.12 1.77 8.02
N ALA A 236 -13.30 2.35 8.91
CA ALA A 236 -12.73 3.67 8.69
C ALA A 236 -11.77 3.64 7.50
N PHE A 237 -11.79 4.69 6.67
CA PHE A 237 -10.87 4.82 5.54
C PHE A 237 -9.99 6.05 5.73
N VAL A 238 -8.70 5.83 5.98
CA VAL A 238 -7.73 6.89 6.19
C VAL A 238 -6.86 7.03 4.94
N ASP A 239 -7.19 8.03 4.13
CA ASP A 239 -6.45 8.38 2.92
C ASP A 239 -5.37 9.43 3.22
N ALA A 240 -4.36 9.56 2.37
CA ALA A 240 -3.31 10.56 2.50
C ALA A 240 -3.12 11.34 1.20
N TYR A 241 -2.89 12.65 1.28
CA TYR A 241 -2.50 13.44 0.11
C TYR A 241 -1.23 12.89 -0.53
N ILE A 242 -1.16 12.95 -1.86
CA ILE A 242 0.12 12.80 -2.55
C ILE A 242 0.95 14.08 -2.44
N ALA A 243 2.27 13.95 -2.51
CA ALA A 243 3.19 15.08 -2.35
C ALA A 243 2.94 16.19 -3.38
N ALA A 244 3.03 17.44 -2.94
CA ALA A 244 2.90 18.64 -3.77
C ALA A 244 4.18 18.89 -4.58
N ASN A 245 4.33 18.19 -5.69
CA ASN A 245 5.45 18.38 -6.60
C ASN A 245 4.98 18.50 -8.05
N PRO A 246 4.64 19.72 -8.54
CA PRO A 246 4.09 19.92 -9.89
C PRO A 246 5.07 19.60 -11.01
N MET A 247 6.37 19.54 -10.73
CA MET A 247 7.38 19.13 -11.73
C MET A 247 7.37 17.62 -11.94
N PHE A 248 6.96 16.87 -10.95
CA PHE A 248 6.93 15.41 -10.96
C PHE A 248 5.50 14.87 -11.09
N TRP A 249 4.56 15.40 -10.28
CA TRP A 249 3.15 15.01 -10.26
C TRP A 249 2.28 16.12 -10.86
N VAL A 250 2.18 16.14 -12.19
CA VAL A 250 1.64 17.29 -12.97
C VAL A 250 0.24 17.72 -12.50
N TYR A 251 -0.65 16.76 -12.23
CA TYR A 251 -2.03 17.02 -11.81
C TYR A 251 -2.31 16.62 -10.37
N TYR A 252 -1.31 16.75 -9.48
CA TYR A 252 -1.46 16.38 -8.07
C TYR A 252 -2.58 17.13 -7.36
N GLU A 253 -2.80 18.40 -7.73
CA GLU A 253 -3.88 19.22 -7.15
C GLU A 253 -5.27 18.62 -7.44
N ALA A 254 -5.51 18.12 -8.64
CA ALA A 254 -6.77 17.48 -9.01
C ALA A 254 -6.99 16.17 -8.23
N VAL A 255 -5.94 15.35 -8.08
CA VAL A 255 -5.98 14.13 -7.25
C VAL A 255 -6.28 14.49 -5.80
N ASN A 256 -5.53 15.44 -5.21
CA ASN A 256 -5.71 15.84 -3.81
C ASN A 256 -7.06 16.54 -3.57
N GLN A 257 -7.60 17.23 -4.58
CA GLN A 257 -8.96 17.78 -4.53
C GLN A 257 -9.99 16.65 -4.47
N GLY A 258 -9.88 15.61 -5.32
CA GLY A 258 -10.75 14.45 -5.28
C GLY A 258 -10.75 13.74 -3.92
N LYS A 259 -9.56 13.57 -3.32
CA LYS A 259 -9.40 13.01 -1.95
C LYS A 259 -10.13 13.86 -0.90
N ARG A 260 -10.03 15.19 -0.97
CA ARG A 260 -10.72 16.12 -0.07
C ARG A 260 -12.24 16.02 -0.20
N GLU A 261 -12.75 15.94 -1.43
CA GLU A 261 -14.16 15.79 -1.71
C GLU A 261 -14.71 14.49 -1.14
N VAL A 262 -14.01 13.38 -1.33
CA VAL A 262 -14.38 12.06 -0.78
C VAL A 262 -14.33 12.04 0.76
N ALA A 263 -13.35 12.69 1.36
CA ALA A 263 -13.28 12.81 2.82
C ALA A 263 -14.53 13.51 3.41
N ALA A 264 -15.09 14.47 2.69
CA ALA A 264 -16.29 15.20 3.11
C ALA A 264 -17.59 14.39 3.02
N LEU A 265 -17.61 13.23 2.34
CA LEU A 265 -18.81 12.41 2.13
C LEU A 265 -19.24 11.60 3.36
N SER A 266 -18.31 11.31 4.27
CA SER A 266 -18.61 10.46 5.43
C SER A 266 -17.63 10.75 6.59
N PRO A 267 -18.08 10.70 7.85
CA PRO A 267 -17.19 10.80 9.00
C PRO A 267 -16.20 9.61 9.12
N LEU A 268 -16.46 8.50 8.44
CA LEU A 268 -15.55 7.37 8.33
C LEU A 268 -14.48 7.53 7.24
N ASN A 269 -14.54 8.60 6.44
CA ASN A 269 -13.52 8.95 5.47
C ASN A 269 -12.63 10.03 6.07
N VAL A 270 -11.39 9.69 6.35
CA VAL A 270 -10.44 10.58 7.02
C VAL A 270 -9.30 10.88 6.05
N LEU A 271 -8.82 12.12 6.05
CA LEU A 271 -7.77 12.58 5.16
C LEU A 271 -6.56 13.09 5.96
N VAL A 272 -5.42 12.50 5.71
CA VAL A 272 -4.13 12.93 6.23
C VAL A 272 -3.56 14.00 5.31
N ASP A 273 -3.32 15.20 5.83
CA ASP A 273 -2.63 16.26 5.11
C ASP A 273 -1.11 16.09 5.24
N THR A 274 -0.54 15.34 4.32
CA THR A 274 0.91 15.06 4.25
C THR A 274 1.72 16.32 3.94
N ILE A 275 1.09 17.31 3.29
CA ILE A 275 1.73 18.59 2.92
C ILE A 275 1.85 19.46 4.16
N ALA A 276 0.75 19.65 4.92
CA ALA A 276 0.78 20.36 6.19
C ALA A 276 1.65 19.65 7.25
N ALA A 277 1.74 18.33 7.17
CA ALA A 277 2.63 17.53 8.00
C ALA A 277 4.10 17.59 7.53
N GLU A 278 4.43 18.29 6.45
CA GLU A 278 5.79 18.48 5.94
C GLU A 278 6.53 17.17 5.66
N LEU A 279 5.84 16.18 5.07
CA LEU A 279 6.50 14.95 4.64
C LEU A 279 7.42 15.24 3.43
N SER A 280 8.68 14.83 3.53
CA SER A 280 9.73 15.11 2.54
C SER A 280 10.00 13.90 1.62
N CYS A 281 10.31 14.20 0.35
CA CYS A 281 10.84 13.27 -0.65
C CYS A 281 12.16 13.79 -1.24
N SER A 282 12.85 14.73 -0.58
CA SER A 282 13.92 15.51 -1.20
C SER A 282 15.28 15.40 -0.52
N GLN A 283 15.43 14.51 0.46
CA GLN A 283 16.65 14.42 1.28
C GLN A 283 17.42 13.11 1.08
N GLU A 284 16.75 12.05 0.67
CA GLU A 284 17.35 10.71 0.57
C GLU A 284 17.21 10.12 -0.84
N PRO A 285 18.30 9.59 -1.43
CA PRO A 285 19.73 9.66 -1.01
C PRO A 285 20.28 11.09 -1.02
N GLU A 286 21.18 11.41 -0.08
CA GLU A 286 21.84 12.71 -0.05
C GLU A 286 22.54 13.02 -1.38
N GLY A 287 22.28 14.21 -1.94
CA GLY A 287 22.84 14.67 -3.20
C GLY A 287 22.16 14.15 -4.48
N ASN A 288 21.31 13.12 -4.38
CA ASN A 288 20.51 12.61 -5.51
C ASN A 288 19.19 12.00 -5.00
N PRO A 289 18.30 12.81 -4.45
CA PRO A 289 17.09 12.33 -3.77
C PRO A 289 16.16 11.57 -4.72
N ASP A 290 15.52 10.54 -4.17
CA ASP A 290 14.48 9.76 -4.82
C ASP A 290 13.13 10.49 -4.69
N ILE A 291 12.94 11.51 -5.53
CA ILE A 291 11.82 12.44 -5.48
C ILE A 291 10.43 11.79 -5.43
N PRO A 292 10.15 10.65 -6.08
CA PRO A 292 8.87 9.95 -5.98
C PRO A 292 8.52 9.41 -4.60
N HIS A 293 9.51 9.14 -3.75
CA HIS A 293 9.33 8.38 -2.54
C HIS A 293 9.65 9.20 -1.31
N TYR A 294 8.88 9.01 -0.24
CA TYR A 294 9.13 9.68 1.03
C TYR A 294 10.46 9.24 1.62
N ASP A 295 11.19 10.21 2.18
CA ASP A 295 12.39 9.98 2.99
C ASP A 295 12.07 9.09 4.19
N SER A 296 13.06 8.37 4.73
CA SER A 296 12.87 7.36 5.77
C SER A 296 12.07 7.85 6.99
N MET A 297 12.39 9.03 7.52
CA MET A 297 11.66 9.60 8.67
C MET A 297 10.26 10.09 8.29
N SER A 298 10.06 10.54 7.05
CA SER A 298 8.74 10.91 6.55
C SER A 298 7.84 9.68 6.37
N GLN A 299 8.42 8.55 6.01
CA GLN A 299 7.71 7.28 5.92
C GLN A 299 7.26 6.77 7.30
N ILE A 300 8.11 6.88 8.32
CA ILE A 300 7.72 6.62 9.72
C ILE A 300 6.60 7.56 10.15
N LYS A 301 6.75 8.88 9.87
CA LYS A 301 5.73 9.88 10.20
C LYS A 301 4.39 9.62 9.51
N LEU A 302 4.38 9.16 8.25
CA LEU A 302 3.16 8.76 7.56
C LEU A 302 2.45 7.61 8.30
N GLY A 303 3.20 6.62 8.75
CA GLY A 303 2.66 5.52 9.56
C GLY A 303 2.06 6.00 10.88
N HIS A 304 2.74 6.92 11.59
CA HIS A 304 2.21 7.55 12.81
C HIS A 304 0.89 8.28 12.54
N LEU A 305 0.84 9.10 11.50
CA LEU A 305 -0.37 9.82 11.11
C LEU A 305 -1.52 8.86 10.78
N PHE A 306 -1.27 7.75 10.12
CA PHE A 306 -2.27 6.73 9.88
C PHE A 306 -2.83 6.17 11.20
N ALA A 307 -1.99 5.82 12.17
CA ALA A 307 -2.43 5.32 13.46
C ALA A 307 -3.24 6.37 14.25
N GLU A 308 -2.76 7.62 14.30
CA GLU A 308 -3.41 8.72 14.99
C GLU A 308 -4.81 9.01 14.42
N HIS A 309 -4.96 8.96 13.10
CA HIS A 309 -6.23 9.19 12.43
C HIS A 309 -7.17 7.97 12.49
N LEU A 310 -6.64 6.76 12.69
CA LEU A 310 -7.43 5.56 12.97
C LEU A 310 -7.88 5.50 14.44
N ALA A 311 -7.12 6.08 15.38
CA ALA A 311 -7.35 5.95 16.81
C ALA A 311 -8.82 6.19 17.26
N PRO A 312 -9.55 7.20 16.72
CA PRO A 312 -10.96 7.41 17.08
C PRO A 312 -11.90 6.23 16.75
N PHE A 313 -11.49 5.33 15.88
CA PHE A 313 -12.28 4.20 15.38
C PHE A 313 -11.78 2.84 15.91
N LEU A 314 -10.81 2.85 16.80
CA LEU A 314 -10.24 1.62 17.33
C LEU A 314 -10.85 1.19 18.66
N GLY A 315 -11.72 1.97 19.26
CA GLY A 315 -12.40 1.65 20.52
C GLY A 315 -11.52 1.84 21.76
#